data_2c2c94fc99ec0f7026a09b670d99f238
#
_entry.id   2c2c94fc99ec0f7026a09b670d99f238
#
_cell.length_a   1.000
_cell.length_b   1.000
_cell.length_c   1.000
_cell.angle_alpha   90.00
_cell.angle_beta   90.00
_cell.angle_gamma   90.00
#
_symmetry.space_group_name_H-M   'P 1'
#
loop_
_entity.id
_entity.type
_entity.pdbx_description
1 polymer ?
#
loop_
_entity_poly.entity_id
_entity_poly.type
_entity_poly.pdbx_seq_one_letter_code
_entity_poly.pdbx_strand_id
1 'polypeptide(L)'
;MKEYIFELNMKVRDYECDAQGIVNNANYQHYMEHTRHEFILSKGIRFSKLHEQGIDPVVTRISLEYKTPLKGGDEFICKLNVKKEGVRYIFEQDIYRAEDEKLCVKGNVECVCIINGRPKTHEAFD
;
A
#
# COMPACT_ATOMS: atom_id res chain seq x y z
N MET A 1 -5.62 -18.53 -6.64
CA MET A 1 -5.85 -17.12 -6.94
C MET A 1 -5.99 -16.32 -5.67
N LYS A 2 -5.28 -15.20 -5.59
CA LYS A 2 -5.47 -14.29 -4.47
C LYS A 2 -6.75 -13.48 -4.65
N GLU A 3 -7.49 -13.32 -3.59
CA GLU A 3 -8.62 -12.41 -3.57
C GLU A 3 -8.17 -11.09 -2.98
N TYR A 4 -8.51 -10.00 -3.64
CA TYR A 4 -8.18 -8.67 -3.17
C TYR A 4 -9.47 -7.94 -2.78
N ILE A 5 -9.39 -7.16 -1.71
CA ILE A 5 -10.55 -6.42 -1.22
C ILE A 5 -10.59 -4.98 -1.73
N PHE A 6 -9.48 -4.51 -2.31
CA PHE A 6 -9.40 -3.15 -2.83
C PHE A 6 -8.39 -3.06 -3.97
N GLU A 7 -8.65 -2.23 -4.94
CA GLU A 7 -7.77 -1.97 -6.07
C GLU A 7 -7.73 -0.48 -6.37
N LEU A 8 -6.56 0.01 -6.76
CA LEU A 8 -6.40 1.40 -7.15
C LEU A 8 -5.60 1.48 -8.45
N ASN A 9 -6.16 2.16 -9.44
CA ASN A 9 -5.49 2.38 -10.72
C ASN A 9 -4.63 3.64 -10.65
N MET A 10 -3.41 3.55 -11.14
CA MET A 10 -2.48 4.67 -11.16
C MET A 10 -1.70 4.68 -12.47
N LYS A 11 -1.03 5.79 -12.73
CA LYS A 11 -0.15 5.95 -13.90
C LYS A 11 1.20 6.46 -13.42
N VAL A 12 2.28 5.88 -13.97
CA VAL A 12 3.64 6.30 -13.64
C VAL A 12 3.91 7.69 -14.20
N ARG A 13 4.40 8.59 -13.36
CA ARG A 13 4.78 9.95 -13.74
C ARG A 13 6.27 10.02 -14.04
N ASP A 14 6.65 10.92 -14.96
CA ASP A 14 8.05 11.04 -15.41
C ASP A 14 9.03 11.23 -14.26
N TYR A 15 8.68 12.06 -13.30
CA TYR A 15 9.55 12.36 -12.17
C TYR A 15 9.70 11.21 -11.17
N GLU A 16 8.96 10.14 -11.36
CA GLU A 16 9.06 8.93 -10.52
C GLU A 16 10.08 7.94 -11.06
N CYS A 17 10.61 8.22 -12.24
CA CYS A 17 11.58 7.35 -12.89
C CYS A 17 13.01 7.82 -12.66
N ASP A 18 13.93 6.84 -12.71
CA ASP A 18 15.36 7.13 -12.64
C ASP A 18 15.92 7.41 -14.04
N ALA A 19 17.24 7.53 -14.16
CA ALA A 19 17.91 7.83 -15.42
C ALA A 19 17.70 6.73 -16.48
N GLN A 20 17.29 5.54 -16.06
CA GLN A 20 17.04 4.42 -16.97
C GLN A 20 15.60 4.41 -17.51
N GLY A 21 14.78 5.34 -17.06
CA GLY A 21 13.38 5.43 -17.47
C GLY A 21 12.45 4.46 -16.77
N ILE A 22 12.92 3.79 -15.74
CA ILE A 22 12.10 2.88 -14.93
C ILE A 22 11.85 3.50 -13.56
N VAL A 23 10.74 3.10 -12.93
CA VAL A 23 10.34 3.62 -11.62
C VAL A 23 11.44 3.36 -10.60
N ASN A 24 11.82 4.39 -9.85
CA ASN A 24 12.77 4.28 -8.75
C ASN A 24 12.16 3.37 -7.67
N ASN A 25 12.98 2.46 -7.12
CA ASN A 25 12.52 1.48 -6.14
C ASN A 25 11.75 2.09 -4.96
N ALA A 26 12.15 3.26 -4.49
CA ALA A 26 11.49 3.92 -3.37
C ALA A 26 10.04 4.32 -3.70
N ASN A 27 9.74 4.58 -4.95
CA ASN A 27 8.40 5.02 -5.34
C ASN A 27 7.35 3.91 -5.25
N TYR A 28 7.75 2.65 -5.34
CA TYR A 28 6.80 1.55 -5.13
C TYR A 28 6.22 1.57 -3.72
N GLN A 29 7.03 1.96 -2.73
CA GLN A 29 6.53 2.13 -1.36
C GLN A 29 5.51 3.26 -1.29
N HIS A 30 5.74 4.35 -2.02
CA HIS A 30 4.80 5.48 -2.07
C HIS A 30 3.47 5.06 -2.72
N TYR A 31 3.52 4.27 -3.78
CA TYR A 31 2.31 3.77 -4.43
C TYR A 31 1.49 2.90 -3.45
N MET A 32 2.17 2.05 -2.70
CA MET A 32 1.52 1.19 -1.73
C MET A 32 0.94 1.98 -0.57
N GLU A 33 1.66 2.98 -0.09
CA GLU A 33 1.17 3.86 0.98
C GLU A 33 -0.09 4.59 0.52
N HIS A 34 -0.05 5.17 -0.67
CA HIS A 34 -1.22 5.87 -1.23
C HIS A 34 -2.41 4.92 -1.34
N THR A 35 -2.18 3.69 -1.77
CA THR A 35 -3.24 2.69 -1.90
C THR A 35 -3.86 2.36 -0.54
N ARG A 36 -3.03 2.21 0.50
CA ARG A 36 -3.56 1.97 1.87
C ARG A 36 -4.40 3.15 2.35
N HIS A 37 -3.93 4.39 2.09
CA HIS A 37 -4.67 5.59 2.48
C HIS A 37 -6.02 5.66 1.76
N GLU A 38 -6.04 5.38 0.46
CA GLU A 38 -7.29 5.39 -0.30
C GLU A 38 -8.23 4.28 0.15
N PHE A 39 -7.70 3.12 0.52
CA PHE A 39 -8.50 2.03 1.07
C PHE A 39 -9.19 2.46 2.36
N ILE A 40 -8.46 3.05 3.29
CA ILE A 40 -9.03 3.52 4.56
C ILE A 40 -10.05 4.64 4.30
N LEU A 41 -9.72 5.55 3.38
CA LEU A 41 -10.64 6.62 3.00
C LEU A 41 -11.93 6.08 2.40
N SER A 42 -11.86 4.97 1.64
CA SER A 42 -13.04 4.33 1.06
C SER A 42 -14.02 3.82 2.12
N LYS A 43 -13.53 3.62 3.35
CA LYS A 43 -14.35 3.24 4.50
C LYS A 43 -14.89 4.46 5.25
N GLY A 44 -14.67 5.67 4.72
CA GLY A 44 -15.13 6.91 5.32
C GLY A 44 -14.22 7.44 6.43
N ILE A 45 -12.99 6.93 6.52
CA ILE A 45 -12.06 7.27 7.59
C ILE A 45 -10.87 8.04 7.03
N ARG A 46 -10.51 9.14 7.69
CA ARG A 46 -9.34 9.96 7.32
C ARG A 46 -8.23 9.81 8.36
N PHE A 47 -7.00 9.68 7.89
CA PHE A 47 -5.84 9.54 8.77
C PHE A 47 -5.69 10.72 9.72
N SER A 48 -5.95 11.95 9.24
CA SER A 48 -5.89 13.14 10.09
C SER A 48 -6.87 13.05 11.26
N LYS A 49 -8.05 12.48 11.02
CA LYS A 49 -9.06 12.31 12.07
C LYS A 49 -8.64 11.25 13.08
N LEU A 50 -8.03 10.17 12.61
CA LEU A 50 -7.52 9.13 13.50
C LEU A 50 -6.48 9.70 14.45
N HIS A 51 -5.55 10.49 13.92
CA HIS A 51 -4.50 11.13 14.73
C HIS A 51 -5.11 12.04 15.80
N GLU A 52 -6.12 12.85 15.43
CA GLU A 52 -6.82 13.71 16.38
C GLU A 52 -7.47 12.92 17.51
N GLN A 53 -7.84 11.67 17.25
CA GLN A 53 -8.45 10.78 18.24
C GLN A 53 -7.41 9.97 19.00
N GLY A 54 -6.12 10.23 18.79
CA GLY A 54 -5.04 9.51 19.46
C GLY A 54 -4.76 8.13 18.87
N ILE A 55 -5.15 7.92 17.61
CA ILE A 55 -4.96 6.65 16.92
C ILE A 55 -3.97 6.85 15.78
N ASP A 56 -2.78 6.25 15.91
CA ASP A 56 -1.71 6.40 14.91
C ASP A 56 -1.31 5.06 14.32
N PRO A 57 -1.69 4.80 13.05
CA PRO A 57 -1.18 3.61 12.34
C PRO A 57 0.29 3.82 12.00
N VAL A 58 1.11 2.82 12.30
CA VAL A 58 2.55 2.89 12.10
C VAL A 58 3.03 1.65 11.35
N VAL A 59 3.84 1.83 10.32
CA VAL A 59 4.46 0.73 9.59
C VAL A 59 5.63 0.21 10.43
N THR A 60 5.66 -1.10 10.67
CA THR A 60 6.72 -1.75 11.45
C THR A 60 7.63 -2.61 10.59
N ARG A 61 7.15 -3.07 9.43
CA ARG A 61 7.95 -3.90 8.53
C ARG A 61 7.41 -3.81 7.11
N ILE A 62 8.32 -3.73 6.15
CA ILE A 62 8.00 -3.78 4.73
C ILE A 62 8.87 -4.83 4.06
N SER A 63 8.26 -5.68 3.24
CA SER A 63 8.97 -6.64 2.41
C SER A 63 8.46 -6.49 0.98
N LEU A 64 9.37 -6.19 0.05
CA LEU A 64 9.05 -6.02 -1.36
C LEU A 64 9.90 -6.92 -2.22
N GLU A 65 9.26 -7.57 -3.19
CA GLU A 65 9.95 -8.31 -4.23
C GLU A 65 9.69 -7.62 -5.56
N TYR A 66 10.73 -7.20 -6.23
CA TYR A 66 10.65 -6.52 -7.52
C TYR A 66 10.74 -7.56 -8.63
N LYS A 67 9.69 -7.65 -9.46
CA LYS A 67 9.60 -8.68 -10.52
C LYS A 67 9.79 -8.11 -11.91
N THR A 68 9.02 -7.09 -12.27
CA THR A 68 9.03 -6.46 -13.59
C THR A 68 8.99 -4.95 -13.39
N PRO A 69 9.92 -4.19 -13.99
CA PRO A 69 9.92 -2.75 -13.80
C PRO A 69 8.77 -2.06 -14.52
N LEU A 70 8.24 -1.01 -13.91
CA LEU A 70 7.32 -0.09 -14.56
C LEU A 70 8.11 1.05 -15.19
N LYS A 71 7.62 1.56 -16.30
CA LYS A 71 8.24 2.64 -17.07
C LYS A 71 7.37 3.88 -17.02
N GLY A 72 7.96 5.04 -17.35
CA GLY A 72 7.21 6.27 -17.44
C GLY A 72 6.01 6.14 -18.36
N GLY A 73 4.85 6.57 -17.89
CA GLY A 73 3.62 6.48 -18.67
C GLY A 73 2.86 5.17 -18.54
N ASP A 74 3.44 4.13 -17.94
CA ASP A 74 2.74 2.87 -17.74
C ASP A 74 1.57 3.06 -16.77
N GLU A 75 0.46 2.43 -17.11
CA GLU A 75 -0.68 2.34 -16.19
C GLU A 75 -0.54 1.06 -15.40
N PHE A 76 -0.90 1.11 -14.12
CA PHE A 76 -0.79 -0.05 -13.25
C PHE A 76 -1.90 -0.07 -12.21
N ILE A 77 -2.09 -1.25 -11.63
CA ILE A 77 -3.12 -1.46 -10.61
C ILE A 77 -2.43 -1.96 -9.36
N CYS A 78 -2.64 -1.27 -8.24
CA CYS A 78 -2.19 -1.76 -6.95
C CYS A 78 -3.37 -2.46 -6.29
N LYS A 79 -3.22 -3.74 -6.03
CA LYS A 79 -4.27 -4.57 -5.43
C LYS A 79 -3.89 -4.86 -3.99
N LEU A 80 -4.87 -4.81 -3.11
CA LEU A 80 -4.64 -4.86 -1.68
C LEU A 80 -5.54 -5.87 -0.99
N ASN A 81 -4.97 -6.60 -0.06
CA ASN A 81 -5.68 -7.42 0.90
C ASN A 81 -5.10 -7.15 2.27
N VAL A 82 -5.85 -7.41 3.33
CA VAL A 82 -5.36 -7.19 4.69
C VAL A 82 -5.72 -8.37 5.58
N LYS A 83 -4.74 -8.79 6.38
CA LYS A 83 -4.89 -9.84 7.39
C LYS A 83 -4.63 -9.26 8.76
N LYS A 84 -5.34 -9.76 9.74
CA LYS A 84 -5.15 -9.35 11.13
C LYS A 84 -4.47 -10.51 11.88
N GLU A 85 -3.34 -10.23 12.52
CA GLU A 85 -2.61 -11.21 13.31
C GLU A 85 -2.25 -10.57 14.67
N GLY A 86 -3.05 -10.88 15.69
CA GLY A 86 -2.91 -10.23 16.99
C GLY A 86 -3.17 -8.74 16.86
N VAL A 87 -2.19 -7.91 17.24
CA VAL A 87 -2.29 -6.45 17.10
C VAL A 87 -1.75 -5.94 15.77
N ARG A 88 -1.25 -6.84 14.92
CA ARG A 88 -0.67 -6.46 13.63
C ARG A 88 -1.69 -6.56 12.51
N TYR A 89 -1.58 -5.62 11.58
CA TYR A 89 -2.33 -5.64 10.32
C TYR A 89 -1.31 -5.83 9.20
N ILE A 90 -1.48 -6.89 8.43
CA ILE A 90 -0.56 -7.22 7.34
C ILE A 90 -1.27 -6.95 6.02
N PHE A 91 -0.82 -5.91 5.32
CA PHE A 91 -1.33 -5.57 4.01
C PHE A 91 -0.54 -6.35 2.96
N GLU A 92 -1.24 -7.20 2.23
CA GLU A 92 -0.68 -7.86 1.06
C GLU A 92 -0.99 -6.95 -0.12
N GLN A 93 0.04 -6.36 -0.72
CA GLN A 93 -0.13 -5.39 -1.80
C GLN A 93 0.69 -5.81 -3.00
N ASP A 94 0.00 -6.06 -4.11
CA ASP A 94 0.64 -6.48 -5.33
C ASP A 94 0.37 -5.44 -6.42
N ILE A 95 1.41 -5.12 -7.20
CA ILE A 95 1.31 -4.15 -8.29
C ILE A 95 1.41 -4.89 -9.60
N TYR A 96 0.40 -4.70 -10.46
CA TYR A 96 0.32 -5.30 -11.78
C TYR A 96 0.32 -4.22 -12.84
N ARG A 97 1.11 -4.42 -13.91
CA ARG A 97 1.06 -3.53 -15.06
C ARG A 97 -0.26 -3.76 -15.81
N ALA A 98 -0.99 -2.69 -16.11
CA ALA A 98 -2.33 -2.83 -16.69
C ALA A 98 -2.30 -3.41 -18.12
N GLU A 99 -1.29 -3.06 -18.90
CA GLU A 99 -1.19 -3.46 -20.30
C GLU A 99 -1.18 -4.98 -20.51
N ASP A 100 -0.41 -5.70 -19.71
CA ASP A 100 -0.20 -7.15 -19.86
C ASP A 100 -0.47 -7.95 -18.60
N GLU A 101 -0.95 -7.29 -17.55
CA GLU A 101 -1.27 -7.91 -16.26
C GLU A 101 -0.08 -8.61 -15.58
N LYS A 102 1.13 -8.23 -15.95
CA LYS A 102 2.33 -8.79 -15.32
C LYS A 102 2.51 -8.27 -13.91
N LEU A 103 2.86 -9.17 -13.01
CA LEU A 103 3.19 -8.80 -11.64
C LEU A 103 4.51 -8.03 -11.63
N CYS A 104 4.46 -6.79 -11.16
CA CYS A 104 5.63 -5.92 -11.09
C CYS A 104 6.28 -5.96 -9.72
N VAL A 105 5.48 -5.89 -8.66
CA VAL A 105 5.97 -5.92 -7.29
C VAL A 105 5.01 -6.72 -6.43
N LYS A 106 5.58 -7.56 -5.58
CA LYS A 106 4.83 -8.28 -4.55
C LYS A 106 5.26 -7.72 -3.20
N GLY A 107 4.31 -7.22 -2.43
CA GLY A 107 4.62 -6.56 -1.17
C GLY A 107 3.82 -7.04 0.01
N ASN A 108 4.47 -6.95 1.18
CA ASN A 108 3.82 -7.17 2.47
C ASN A 108 4.21 -6.01 3.37
N VAL A 109 3.22 -5.33 3.91
CA VAL A 109 3.43 -4.18 4.79
C VAL A 109 2.76 -4.46 6.12
N GLU A 110 3.56 -4.59 7.18
CA GLU A 110 3.04 -4.79 8.53
C GLU A 110 2.84 -3.45 9.22
N CYS A 111 1.66 -3.28 9.81
CA CYS A 111 1.30 -2.07 10.53
C CYS A 111 0.76 -2.44 11.90
N VAL A 112 0.92 -1.51 12.84
CA VAL A 112 0.22 -1.57 14.13
C VAL A 112 -0.46 -0.22 14.34
N CYS A 113 -1.58 -0.22 15.09
CA CYS A 113 -2.20 1.02 15.54
C CYS A 113 -1.69 1.32 16.92
N ILE A 114 -1.11 2.50 17.10
CA ILE A 114 -0.69 2.96 18.42
C ILE A 114 -1.84 3.81 18.99
N ILE A 115 -2.45 3.34 20.07
CA ILE A 115 -3.55 4.02 20.74
C ILE A 115 -3.13 4.27 22.17
N ASN A 116 -3.07 5.54 22.57
CA ASN A 116 -2.61 5.94 23.89
C ASN A 116 -1.22 5.35 24.22
N GLY A 117 -0.33 5.36 23.23
CA GLY A 117 1.06 4.91 23.37
C GLY A 117 1.27 3.40 23.32
N ARG A 118 0.24 2.61 23.05
CA ARG A 118 0.33 1.15 22.99
C ARG A 118 -0.26 0.56 21.72
N PRO A 119 0.32 -0.53 21.19
CA PRO A 119 -0.27 -1.23 20.05
C PRO A 119 -1.62 -1.84 20.44
N LYS A 120 -2.65 -1.54 19.66
CA LYS A 120 -4.00 -2.08 19.84
C LYS A 120 -4.68 -2.24 18.50
N THR A 121 -5.72 -3.07 18.46
CA THR A 121 -6.54 -3.19 17.25
C THR A 121 -7.54 -2.04 17.19
N HIS A 122 -7.94 -1.68 16.00
CA HIS A 122 -8.94 -0.63 15.77
C HIS A 122 -9.86 -1.04 14.62
N GLU A 123 -11.15 -0.77 14.77
CA GLU A 123 -12.15 -1.16 13.78
C GLU A 123 -11.95 -0.57 12.38
N ALA A 124 -11.22 0.56 12.28
CA ALA A 124 -10.91 1.16 10.98
C ALA A 124 -10.17 0.21 10.06
N PHE A 125 -9.44 -0.76 10.63
CA PHE A 125 -8.62 -1.71 9.89
C PHE A 125 -9.18 -3.13 9.91
N ASP A 126 -10.32 -3.33 10.51
CA ASP A 126 -10.96 -4.66 10.61
C ASP A 126 -11.89 -4.98 9.40
#